data_e72e858d611b19d682a3f3e69d94734e
#
_entry.id   e72e858d611b19d682a3f3e69d94734e
#
_cell.length_a   1.000
_cell.length_b   1.000
_cell.length_c   1.000
_cell.angle_alpha   90.00
_cell.angle_beta   90.00
_cell.angle_gamma   90.00
#
_symmetry.space_group_name_H-M   'P 1'
#
loop_
_entity.id
_entity.type
_entity.pdbx_description
1 polymer ?
#
loop_
_entity_poly.entity_id
_entity_poly.type
_entity_poly.pdbx_seq_one_letter_code
_entity_poly.pdbx_strand_id
1 'polypeptide(L)'
;MPSNSGKTIKRAMNKTATKPQVQSVRHRASTIEWLQSDSKHAAALLEAALETGDTRDFMAALRLVADAQGGVARIAEETRLNREALYRTLSKKGNSQLSSLLPILQAAGLRLSVRAA
;
A
#
# COMPACT_ATOMS: atom_id res chain seq x y z
N MET A 1 -36.04 5.30 -8.64
CA MET A 1 -35.72 5.23 -8.61
C MET A 1 -34.98 4.77 -8.45
N PRO A 2 -35.24 4.50 -8.41
CA PRO A 2 -34.52 3.68 -8.14
C PRO A 2 -33.38 3.91 -8.68
N SER A 3 -33.48 4.12 -9.16
CA SER A 3 -32.50 4.39 -9.74
C SER A 3 -31.42 4.82 -8.98
N ASN A 4 -31.60 5.42 -8.18
CA ASN A 4 -30.64 5.90 -7.52
C ASN A 4 -29.83 4.95 -6.89
N SER A 5 -30.33 3.94 -6.56
CA SER A 5 -29.61 3.01 -5.86
C SER A 5 -28.49 2.58 -6.72
N GLY A 6 -28.77 2.33 -7.86
CA GLY A 6 -27.75 1.83 -8.69
C GLY A 6 -26.57 2.69 -8.68
N LYS A 7 -26.77 3.93 -8.85
CA LYS A 7 -25.73 4.73 -8.93
C LYS A 7 -25.03 4.80 -7.69
N THR A 8 -25.61 4.59 -6.67
CA THR A 8 -24.96 4.72 -5.46
C THR A 8 -23.93 3.72 -5.36
N ILE A 9 -24.25 2.56 -5.68
CA ILE A 9 -23.35 1.54 -5.60
C ILE A 9 -22.18 1.71 -6.42
N LYS A 10 -22.36 1.99 -7.60
CA LYS A 10 -21.28 2.06 -8.39
C LYS A 10 -20.41 3.09 -7.96
N ARG A 11 -20.91 4.07 -7.41
CA ARG A 11 -20.10 5.05 -7.06
C ARG A 11 -19.26 4.61 -5.97
N ALA A 12 -19.72 3.83 -5.16
CA ALA A 12 -18.99 3.40 -4.05
C ALA A 12 -17.81 2.67 -4.49
N MET A 13 -18.00 1.72 -5.32
CA MET A 13 -16.94 0.97 -5.61
C MET A 13 -15.99 1.71 -6.39
N ASN A 14 -16.39 2.62 -7.04
CA ASN A 14 -15.53 3.32 -7.77
C ASN A 14 -14.57 3.97 -6.97
N LYS A 15 -14.99 4.68 -6.04
CA LYS A 15 -14.16 5.34 -5.29
C LYS A 15 -13.30 4.54 -4.51
N THR A 16 -13.65 3.47 -4.24
CA THR A 16 -12.83 2.70 -3.41
C THR A 16 -11.65 2.41 -4.18
N ALA A 17 -11.81 2.13 -5.32
CA ALA A 17 -10.73 1.73 -6.05
C ALA A 17 -9.85 2.86 -6.24
N THR A 18 -10.31 3.97 -6.19
CA THR A 18 -9.55 5.00 -6.57
C THR A 18 -8.50 5.27 -5.67
N LYS A 19 -8.40 6.06 -5.00
CA LYS A 19 -7.40 6.40 -4.31
C LYS A 19 -7.42 6.33 -3.01
N PRO A 20 -6.53 5.92 -2.44
CA PRO A 20 -6.44 5.74 -1.10
C PRO A 20 -5.94 6.98 -0.56
N GLN A 21 -6.33 8.06 -0.97
CA GLN A 21 -5.99 9.17 -0.42
C GLN A 21 -6.37 9.33 0.88
N VAL A 22 -6.54 8.62 1.66
CA VAL A 22 -6.78 8.66 2.94
C VAL A 22 -6.78 9.82 3.67
N GLN A 23 -7.74 10.42 3.76
CA GLN A 23 -7.83 11.54 4.46
C GLN A 23 -8.30 11.39 5.84
N SER A 24 -8.97 10.41 6.21
CA SER A 24 -9.50 10.25 7.55
C SER A 24 -9.01 9.00 8.17
N VAL A 25 -9.00 8.95 9.46
CA VAL A 25 -8.59 7.76 10.18
C VAL A 25 -9.46 6.60 9.83
N ARG A 26 -10.76 6.82 9.67
CA ARG A 26 -11.65 5.76 9.35
C ARG A 26 -11.33 5.19 7.97
N HIS A 27 -11.07 6.04 7.02
CA HIS A 27 -10.76 5.60 5.68
C HIS A 27 -9.46 4.82 5.69
N ARG A 28 -8.48 5.27 6.49
CA ARG A 28 -7.22 4.57 6.55
C ARG A 28 -7.41 3.20 7.16
N ALA A 29 -8.21 3.08 8.20
CA ALA A 29 -8.45 1.79 8.84
C ALA A 29 -9.10 0.81 7.86
N SER A 30 -10.04 1.28 7.05
CA SER A 30 -10.68 0.42 6.08
C SER A 30 -9.69 -0.04 5.03
N THR A 31 -8.78 0.83 4.61
CA THR A 31 -7.78 0.47 3.64
C THR A 31 -6.84 -0.58 4.21
N ILE A 32 -6.44 -0.44 5.48
CA ILE A 32 -5.58 -1.39 6.12
C ILE A 32 -6.25 -2.76 6.20
N GLU A 33 -7.53 -2.79 6.54
CA GLU A 33 -8.24 -4.05 6.61
C GLU A 33 -8.31 -4.71 5.25
N TRP A 34 -8.56 -3.92 4.23
CA TRP A 34 -8.64 -4.44 2.88
C TRP A 34 -7.29 -5.03 2.47
N LEU A 35 -6.20 -4.35 2.82
CA LEU A 35 -4.89 -4.86 2.48
C LEU A 35 -4.57 -6.16 3.24
N GLN A 36 -5.05 -6.27 4.47
CA GLN A 36 -4.79 -7.45 5.26
C GLN A 36 -5.56 -8.67 4.79
N SER A 37 -6.65 -8.45 4.10
CA SER A 37 -7.50 -9.57 3.71
C SER A 37 -6.95 -10.40 2.56
N ASP A 38 -6.08 -9.85 1.72
CA ASP A 38 -5.56 -10.61 0.59
C ASP A 38 -4.31 -9.92 0.08
N SER A 39 -3.22 -10.65 -0.08
CA SER A 39 -1.99 -10.06 -0.57
C SER A 39 -2.14 -9.51 -1.99
N LYS A 40 -3.13 -9.97 -2.74
CA LYS A 40 -3.34 -9.43 -4.07
C LYS A 40 -3.76 -7.98 -4.00
N HIS A 41 -4.36 -7.57 -2.90
CA HIS A 41 -4.79 -6.19 -2.75
C HIS A 41 -3.57 -5.27 -2.61
N ALA A 42 -2.54 -5.73 -1.91
CA ALA A 42 -1.33 -4.95 -1.79
C ALA A 42 -0.65 -4.81 -3.14
N ALA A 43 -0.64 -5.88 -3.92
CA ALA A 43 -0.06 -5.83 -5.25
C ALA A 43 -0.81 -4.83 -6.13
N ALA A 44 -2.13 -4.84 -6.06
CA ALA A 44 -2.93 -3.93 -6.87
C ALA A 44 -2.71 -2.48 -6.47
N LEU A 45 -2.59 -2.22 -5.18
CA LEU A 45 -2.37 -0.88 -4.71
C LEU A 45 -1.02 -0.35 -5.18
N LEU A 46 0.02 -1.16 -5.05
CA LEU A 46 1.34 -0.73 -5.45
C LEU A 46 1.44 -0.55 -6.96
N GLU A 47 0.79 -1.43 -7.72
CA GLU A 47 0.80 -1.27 -9.16
C GLU A 47 0.09 0.01 -9.59
N ALA A 48 -1.02 0.31 -8.97
CA ALA A 48 -1.76 1.53 -9.29
C ALA A 48 -0.90 2.74 -8.98
N ALA A 49 -0.15 2.70 -7.87
CA ALA A 49 0.70 3.80 -7.51
C ALA A 49 1.84 3.96 -8.51
N LEU A 50 2.36 2.85 -9.01
CA LEU A 50 3.44 2.94 -9.98
C LEU A 50 2.96 3.55 -11.30
N GLU A 51 1.71 3.32 -11.64
CA GLU A 51 1.18 3.86 -12.87
C GLU A 51 1.08 5.38 -12.88
N THR A 52 1.04 6.01 -11.73
CA THR A 52 0.97 7.45 -11.69
C THR A 52 2.29 8.08 -12.06
N GLY A 53 3.38 7.32 -11.96
CA GLY A 53 4.70 7.85 -12.25
C GLY A 53 5.26 8.75 -11.16
N ASP A 54 4.56 8.92 -10.07
CA ASP A 54 5.01 9.77 -8.98
C ASP A 54 5.54 8.93 -7.83
N THR A 55 6.81 9.07 -7.52
CA THR A 55 7.42 8.31 -6.45
C THR A 55 6.72 8.52 -5.12
N ARG A 56 6.16 9.70 -4.89
CA ARG A 56 5.48 9.96 -3.63
C ARG A 56 4.24 9.08 -3.49
N ASP A 57 3.56 8.81 -4.60
CA ASP A 57 2.37 7.96 -4.56
C ASP A 57 2.78 6.54 -4.21
N PHE A 58 3.88 6.07 -4.78
CA PHE A 58 4.36 4.74 -4.49
C PHE A 58 4.77 4.64 -3.02
N MET A 59 5.47 5.65 -2.51
CA MET A 59 5.90 5.62 -1.11
C MET A 59 4.72 5.66 -0.16
N ALA A 60 3.67 6.41 -0.50
CA ALA A 60 2.47 6.44 0.33
C ALA A 60 1.80 5.07 0.34
N ALA A 61 1.73 4.42 -0.81
CA ALA A 61 1.15 3.08 -0.89
C ALA A 61 2.00 2.08 -0.12
N LEU A 62 3.31 2.21 -0.20
CA LEU A 62 4.21 1.30 0.48
C LEU A 62 4.05 1.43 2.01
N ARG A 63 3.86 2.65 2.50
CA ARG A 63 3.65 2.84 3.92
C ARG A 63 2.36 2.16 4.39
N LEU A 64 1.31 2.22 3.56
CA LEU A 64 0.06 1.55 3.92
C LEU A 64 0.24 0.04 3.93
N VAL A 65 0.98 -0.48 2.98
CA VAL A 65 1.23 -1.91 2.92
C VAL A 65 2.06 -2.32 4.15
N ALA A 66 3.05 -1.52 4.52
CA ALA A 66 3.87 -1.83 5.69
C ALA A 66 3.02 -1.81 6.97
N ASP A 67 2.11 -0.84 7.08
CA ASP A 67 1.27 -0.77 8.25
C ASP A 67 0.33 -1.97 8.30
N ALA A 68 -0.13 -2.44 7.16
CA ALA A 68 -1.01 -3.60 7.12
C ALA A 68 -0.27 -4.87 7.56
N GLN A 69 1.07 -4.87 7.45
CA GLN A 69 1.84 -6.03 7.86
C GLN A 69 2.24 -5.95 9.33
N GLY A 70 1.69 -5.03 10.06
CA GLY A 70 1.99 -4.92 11.49
C GLY A 70 2.95 -3.81 11.82
N GLY A 71 3.36 -3.04 10.84
CA GLY A 71 4.21 -1.90 11.07
C GLY A 71 5.69 -2.20 10.97
N VAL A 72 6.49 -1.18 11.13
CA VAL A 72 7.93 -1.31 10.95
C VAL A 72 8.56 -2.29 11.93
N ALA A 73 8.11 -2.29 13.17
CA ALA A 73 8.70 -3.18 14.17
C ALA A 73 8.54 -4.64 13.76
N ARG A 74 7.34 -4.99 13.26
CA ARG A 74 7.11 -6.35 12.88
C ARG A 74 7.91 -6.73 11.66
N ILE A 75 8.00 -5.83 10.69
CA ILE A 75 8.75 -6.09 9.48
C ILE A 75 10.23 -6.25 9.85
N ALA A 76 10.74 -5.43 10.77
CA ALA A 76 12.12 -5.54 11.18
C ALA A 76 12.39 -6.89 11.82
N GLU A 77 11.46 -7.38 12.61
CA GLU A 77 11.62 -8.68 13.21
C GLU A 77 11.63 -9.78 12.19
N GLU A 78 10.73 -9.75 11.26
CA GLU A 78 10.63 -10.79 10.26
C GLU A 78 11.76 -10.78 9.25
N THR A 79 12.29 -9.63 8.94
CA THR A 79 13.29 -9.52 7.91
C THR A 79 14.69 -9.33 8.46
N ARG A 80 14.79 -9.13 9.78
CA ARG A 80 16.05 -8.85 10.43
C ARG A 80 16.71 -7.58 9.96
N LEU A 81 15.92 -6.67 9.41
CA LEU A 81 16.44 -5.41 8.99
C LEU A 81 16.44 -4.44 10.16
N ASN A 82 17.26 -3.40 10.04
CA ASN A 82 17.35 -2.39 11.06
C ASN A 82 16.10 -1.53 11.08
N ARG A 83 15.48 -1.40 12.26
CA ARG A 83 14.26 -0.64 12.39
C ARG A 83 14.42 0.81 11.99
N GLU A 84 15.53 1.43 12.34
CA GLU A 84 15.73 2.81 12.00
C GLU A 84 15.85 3.00 10.50
N ALA A 85 16.48 2.07 9.81
CA ALA A 85 16.59 2.15 8.37
C ALA A 85 15.22 2.03 7.73
N LEU A 86 14.37 1.16 8.29
CA LEU A 86 13.02 1.01 7.76
C LEU A 86 12.18 2.26 8.00
N TYR A 87 12.29 2.86 9.19
CA TYR A 87 11.57 4.07 9.47
C TYR A 87 12.01 5.18 8.50
N ARG A 88 13.31 5.28 8.27
CA ARG A 88 13.81 6.27 7.36
C ARG A 88 13.31 6.04 5.95
N THR A 89 13.35 4.80 5.48
CA THR A 89 12.90 4.44 4.15
C THR A 89 11.43 4.77 3.96
N LEU A 90 10.62 4.52 4.97
CA LEU A 90 9.19 4.72 4.85
C LEU A 90 8.71 6.11 5.25
N SER A 91 9.63 7.01 5.63
CA SER A 91 9.23 8.34 6.00
C SER A 91 8.86 9.13 4.76
N LYS A 92 8.21 10.25 4.94
CA LYS A 92 7.79 11.06 3.82
C LYS A 92 8.94 11.53 2.97
N LYS A 93 10.10 11.69 3.53
CA LYS A 93 11.24 12.12 2.76
C LYS A 93 12.14 10.99 2.36
N GLY A 94 11.77 9.78 2.67
CA GLY A 94 12.65 8.66 2.41
C GLY A 94 12.65 8.21 0.98
N ASN A 95 13.74 7.61 0.57
CA ASN A 95 13.83 7.00 -0.72
C ASN A 95 14.00 5.53 -0.48
N SER A 96 13.28 4.73 -1.22
CA SER A 96 13.37 3.30 -1.06
C SER A 96 14.60 2.78 -1.75
N GLN A 97 15.44 2.10 -1.02
CA GLN A 97 16.54 1.39 -1.62
C GLN A 97 16.05 -0.02 -1.83
N LEU A 98 16.52 -0.71 -2.84
CA LEU A 98 16.10 -2.06 -3.09
C LEU A 98 16.38 -2.98 -1.92
N SER A 99 17.48 -2.75 -1.20
CA SER A 99 17.79 -3.59 -0.06
C SER A 99 16.74 -3.49 1.05
N SER A 100 15.96 -2.42 1.09
CA SER A 100 14.89 -2.27 2.06
C SER A 100 13.55 -2.61 1.43
N LEU A 101 13.38 -2.27 0.17
CA LEU A 101 12.12 -2.50 -0.51
C LEU A 101 11.80 -3.98 -0.66
N LEU A 102 12.78 -4.77 -1.08
CA LEU A 102 12.50 -6.18 -1.33
C LEU A 102 12.05 -6.94 -0.08
N PRO A 103 12.69 -6.75 1.08
CA PRO A 103 12.21 -7.41 2.27
C PRO A 103 10.80 -6.97 2.69
N ILE A 104 10.46 -5.69 2.48
CA ILE A 104 9.14 -5.23 2.81
C ILE A 104 8.12 -5.93 1.93
N LEU A 105 8.41 -6.08 0.64
CA LEU A 105 7.51 -6.76 -0.27
C LEU A 105 7.37 -8.23 0.13
N GLN A 106 8.48 -8.87 0.50
CA GLN A 106 8.41 -10.25 0.92
C GLN A 106 7.56 -10.41 2.16
N ALA A 107 7.68 -9.50 3.12
CA ALA A 107 6.87 -9.57 4.32
C ALA A 107 5.39 -9.45 3.99
N ALA A 108 5.06 -8.79 2.89
CA ALA A 108 3.68 -8.64 2.48
C ALA A 108 3.23 -9.77 1.55
N GLY A 109 4.08 -10.75 1.32
CA GLY A 109 3.73 -11.85 0.45
C GLY A 109 3.85 -11.50 -1.02
N LEU A 110 4.67 -10.51 -1.34
CA LEU A 110 4.79 -10.02 -2.70
C LEU A 110 6.17 -10.25 -3.27
N ARG A 111 6.26 -10.15 -4.57
CA ARG A 111 7.50 -10.36 -5.26
C ARG A 111 7.63 -9.30 -6.34
N LEU A 112 8.80 -8.75 -6.52
CA LEU A 112 8.99 -7.77 -7.56
C LEU A 112 9.21 -8.48 -8.88
N SER A 113 8.60 -7.98 -9.94
CA SER A 113 8.86 -8.53 -11.27
C SER A 113 8.90 -7.38 -12.26
N VAL A 114 9.51 -7.63 -13.40
CA VAL A 114 9.68 -6.62 -14.42
C VAL A 114 9.20 -7.17 -15.73
N ARG A 115 8.42 -6.39 -16.46
CA ARG A 115 7.92 -6.82 -17.74
C ARG A 115 8.17 -5.75 -18.76
N ALA A 116 8.26 -6.12 -20.02
CA ALA A 116 8.46 -5.18 -21.08
C ALA A 116 7.20 -4.31 -21.20
N ALA A 117 7.40 -3.06 -21.51
CA ALA A 117 6.29 -2.13 -21.60
C ALA A 117 5.55 -2.29 -22.93
#